data_cedc42ed62d128e3f675501005cca7be
#
_entry.id   cedc42ed62d128e3f675501005cca7be
#
_cell.length_a   1.000
_cell.length_b   1.000
_cell.length_c   1.000
_cell.angle_alpha   90.00
_cell.angle_beta   90.00
_cell.angle_gamma   90.00
#
_symmetry.space_group_name_H-M   'P 1'
#
loop_
_entity.id
_entity.type
_entity.pdbx_description
1 polymer ?
#
loop_
_entity_poly.entity_id
_entity_poly.type
_entity_poly.pdbx_seq_one_letter_code
_entity_poly.pdbx_strand_id
1 'polypeptide(L)'
;MKAVNFGRPVNTGLHEASSVVSSDDIMFFTRWSDANRNESFIYMAKMKDGFFYEAYKLSETVNRPGYKAMQPYISFDGTKLFFSSNKPGGKGGFDLYMCNIDENGLTGEAMNLEALNTTGDEVTPFFHSISNTLFFASNGHSGLGGLDIFKSPLNVDDSVYAFPKNLGQPINSSKDDAYFILDRLQTKGYFSSDREDCPGGNCYDIYEFENEPIVFDISGYVTDDETGNPIASALVTIKDVHNDAEPLFLITDDKGYYSSPLKENMDYFLKAQKKSYQASSSSATTKGLTESAHLERDFVLTKIPEQDIVIEGIEYDLNKATLRPKSLEILNKIYDYLELNDNFSIEINSHTDTRGSDKLNMKLSQARAKSCVDYLISKGIAKERLIATGYGETQPLIPDSEIAKLVPKSDEFEEAHQKNRRTAFKILKEADLKTK
;
A
#
# COMPACT_ATOMS: atom_id res chain seq x y z
N MET A 1 38.14 19.11 -4.12
CA MET A 1 38.02 19.50 -2.70
C MET A 1 39.25 18.95 -1.94
N LYS A 2 39.78 19.65 -0.92
CA LYS A 2 40.86 19.12 -0.09
C LYS A 2 40.23 18.40 1.10
N ALA A 3 40.66 17.16 1.40
CA ALA A 3 40.20 16.44 2.57
C ALA A 3 40.57 17.19 3.84
N VAL A 4 39.63 17.32 4.78
CA VAL A 4 39.80 17.98 6.06
C VAL A 4 39.51 16.98 7.17
N ASN A 5 40.41 16.91 8.17
CA ASN A 5 40.22 16.08 9.34
C ASN A 5 39.12 16.69 10.24
N PHE A 6 38.19 15.90 10.71
CA PHE A 6 37.11 16.38 11.60
C PHE A 6 37.61 16.79 12.99
N GLY A 7 38.87 16.44 13.36
CA GLY A 7 39.42 16.75 14.66
C GLY A 7 38.80 15.92 15.79
N ARG A 8 39.20 16.25 17.04
CA ARG A 8 38.51 15.67 18.21
C ARG A 8 37.09 16.23 18.32
N PRO A 9 36.10 15.43 18.72
CA PRO A 9 36.22 14.10 19.34
C PRO A 9 36.13 12.91 18.36
N VAL A 10 35.92 13.13 17.05
CA VAL A 10 35.77 12.04 16.08
C VAL A 10 37.12 11.36 15.82
N ASN A 11 38.13 12.12 15.41
CA ASN A 11 39.46 11.58 15.16
C ASN A 11 40.31 11.63 16.44
N THR A 12 40.83 10.49 16.84
CA THR A 12 41.67 10.33 18.04
C THR A 12 43.06 9.76 17.69
N GLY A 13 43.78 9.24 18.65
CA GLY A 13 44.99 8.45 18.43
C GLY A 13 44.71 6.98 18.14
N LEU A 14 43.43 6.58 18.09
CA LEU A 14 42.98 5.22 17.82
C LEU A 14 42.62 5.06 16.33
N HIS A 15 42.16 3.88 15.95
CA HIS A 15 41.65 3.63 14.62
C HIS A 15 40.16 3.91 14.59
N GLU A 16 39.72 4.78 13.72
CA GLU A 16 38.34 5.04 13.38
C GLU A 16 38.07 4.64 11.94
N ALA A 17 36.90 4.06 11.69
CA ALA A 17 36.44 3.66 10.34
C ALA A 17 34.94 3.63 10.25
N SER A 18 34.45 3.46 9.04
CA SER A 18 33.03 3.23 8.72
C SER A 18 32.10 4.16 9.47
N SER A 19 31.78 5.28 8.87
CA SER A 19 30.89 6.28 9.45
C SER A 19 29.66 6.52 8.57
N VAL A 20 28.58 6.89 9.21
CA VAL A 20 27.34 7.37 8.59
C VAL A 20 26.85 8.59 9.35
N VAL A 21 26.23 9.54 8.64
CA VAL A 21 25.63 10.74 9.23
C VAL A 21 24.12 10.68 8.96
N SER A 22 23.31 10.88 10.02
CA SER A 22 21.87 10.97 9.91
C SER A 22 21.41 12.30 9.31
N SER A 23 20.12 12.41 8.98
CA SER A 23 19.48 13.67 8.56
C SER A 23 19.56 14.78 9.62
N ASP A 24 19.74 14.42 10.89
CA ASP A 24 19.80 15.34 12.03
C ASP A 24 21.25 15.68 12.45
N ASP A 25 22.20 15.55 11.53
CA ASP A 25 23.62 15.84 11.74
C ASP A 25 24.26 15.03 12.89
N ILE A 26 23.79 13.80 13.09
CA ILE A 26 24.37 12.85 14.04
C ILE A 26 25.24 11.85 13.28
N MET A 27 26.51 11.77 13.63
CA MET A 27 27.44 10.79 13.07
C MET A 27 27.49 9.54 13.95
N PHE A 28 27.37 8.38 13.32
CA PHE A 28 27.70 7.08 13.93
C PHE A 28 28.97 6.56 13.26
N PHE A 29 29.91 6.05 14.05
CA PHE A 29 31.18 5.57 13.54
C PHE A 29 31.76 4.46 14.40
N THR A 30 32.61 3.64 13.79
CA THR A 30 33.35 2.58 14.47
C THR A 30 34.65 3.14 15.02
N ARG A 31 35.03 2.78 16.27
CA ARG A 31 36.32 3.04 16.87
C ARG A 31 36.85 1.79 17.55
N TRP A 32 38.13 1.46 17.32
CA TRP A 32 38.80 0.36 18.01
C TRP A 32 39.15 0.73 19.43
N SER A 33 39.20 -0.30 20.31
CA SER A 33 39.64 -0.14 21.70
C SER A 33 41.14 0.04 21.78
N ASP A 34 41.59 0.97 22.65
CA ASP A 34 43.03 1.13 22.97
C ASP A 34 43.53 -0.03 23.83
N ALA A 35 42.69 -0.52 24.72
CA ALA A 35 43.02 -1.60 25.65
C ALA A 35 43.09 -2.99 24.98
N ASN A 36 42.28 -3.22 23.94
CA ASN A 36 42.15 -4.52 23.27
C ASN A 36 41.84 -4.31 21.78
N ARG A 37 42.83 -4.49 20.91
CA ARG A 37 42.63 -4.38 19.44
C ARG A 37 41.67 -5.38 18.84
N ASN A 38 41.23 -6.41 19.60
CA ASN A 38 40.18 -7.33 19.18
C ASN A 38 38.79 -6.81 19.48
N GLU A 39 38.62 -5.62 20.06
CA GLU A 39 37.35 -4.98 20.32
C GLU A 39 37.19 -3.72 19.47
N SER A 40 36.01 -3.52 18.96
CA SER A 40 35.58 -2.26 18.34
C SER A 40 34.19 -1.90 18.81
N PHE A 41 33.92 -0.61 18.84
CA PHE A 41 32.67 -0.09 19.38
C PHE A 41 32.11 0.99 18.47
N ILE A 42 30.78 1.07 18.42
CA ILE A 42 30.08 2.14 17.72
C ILE A 42 29.89 3.32 18.67
N TYR A 43 30.33 4.47 18.18
CA TYR A 43 30.19 5.77 18.83
C TYR A 43 29.19 6.63 18.07
N MET A 44 28.60 7.58 18.79
CA MET A 44 27.74 8.63 18.25
C MET A 44 28.37 9.98 18.56
N ALA A 45 28.35 10.91 17.59
CA ALA A 45 28.77 12.31 17.79
C ALA A 45 27.76 13.24 17.13
N LYS A 46 27.38 14.33 17.81
CA LYS A 46 26.49 15.35 17.28
C LYS A 46 27.27 16.48 16.63
N MET A 47 26.73 17.00 15.52
CA MET A 47 27.30 18.18 14.85
C MET A 47 26.59 19.45 15.32
N LYS A 48 27.35 20.52 15.53
CA LYS A 48 26.81 21.85 15.76
C LYS A 48 27.75 22.86 15.09
N ASP A 49 27.20 23.81 14.37
CA ASP A 49 27.91 24.87 13.66
C ASP A 49 29.03 24.31 12.73
N GLY A 50 28.80 23.13 12.13
CA GLY A 50 29.76 22.46 11.24
C GLY A 50 30.88 21.67 11.93
N PHE A 51 30.85 21.55 13.25
CA PHE A 51 31.84 20.82 14.05
C PHE A 51 31.18 19.73 14.88
N PHE A 52 31.83 18.56 14.94
CA PHE A 52 31.44 17.52 15.87
C PHE A 52 31.91 17.87 17.29
N TYR A 53 31.00 17.74 18.24
CA TYR A 53 31.29 17.90 19.66
C TYR A 53 30.83 16.63 20.40
N GLU A 54 31.61 16.25 21.41
CA GLU A 54 31.37 15.04 22.21
C GLU A 54 31.16 13.77 21.37
N ALA A 55 31.80 12.70 21.73
CA ALA A 55 31.57 11.39 21.13
C ALA A 55 31.24 10.42 22.25
N TYR A 56 30.07 9.78 22.14
CA TYR A 56 29.58 8.84 23.12
C TYR A 56 29.68 7.44 22.57
N LYS A 57 30.14 6.51 23.37
CA LYS A 57 30.05 5.08 23.12
C LYS A 57 28.60 4.68 23.33
N LEU A 58 27.97 3.98 22.36
CA LEU A 58 26.62 3.46 22.52
C LEU A 58 26.56 2.38 23.62
N SER A 59 25.38 2.04 24.06
CA SER A 59 25.12 1.10 25.17
C SER A 59 25.64 -0.32 24.89
N GLU A 60 25.66 -1.17 25.92
CA GLU A 60 26.10 -2.58 25.82
C GLU A 60 25.17 -3.46 24.98
N THR A 61 23.95 -3.03 24.69
CA THR A 61 23.07 -3.73 23.75
C THR A 61 23.67 -3.77 22.35
N VAL A 62 24.36 -2.69 21.94
CA VAL A 62 25.15 -2.59 20.71
C VAL A 62 26.58 -3.04 20.94
N ASN A 63 27.25 -2.46 21.93
CA ASN A 63 28.68 -2.55 22.18
C ASN A 63 29.01 -3.55 23.30
N ARG A 64 28.77 -4.82 23.09
CA ARG A 64 29.07 -5.86 24.12
C ARG A 64 30.59 -5.97 24.36
N PRO A 65 31.06 -5.83 25.61
CA PRO A 65 32.47 -5.99 25.94
C PRO A 65 33.04 -7.36 25.52
N GLY A 66 34.26 -7.38 25.03
CA GLY A 66 34.92 -8.59 24.52
C GLY A 66 34.65 -8.90 23.05
N TYR A 67 33.78 -8.13 22.39
CA TYR A 67 33.38 -8.35 21.01
C TYR A 67 33.50 -7.10 20.15
N LYS A 68 33.35 -7.28 18.84
CA LYS A 68 33.35 -6.18 17.87
C LYS A 68 31.93 -5.81 17.51
N ALA A 69 31.62 -4.51 17.53
CA ALA A 69 30.49 -3.90 16.87
C ALA A 69 31.03 -2.86 15.89
N MET A 70 30.64 -2.95 14.62
CA MET A 70 31.26 -2.14 13.56
C MET A 70 30.30 -1.88 12.41
N GLN A 71 30.72 -0.96 11.51
CA GLN A 71 30.01 -0.66 10.26
C GLN A 71 28.55 -0.22 10.50
N PRO A 72 28.34 0.83 11.31
CA PRO A 72 27.01 1.32 11.60
C PRO A 72 26.37 1.93 10.34
N TYR A 73 25.06 1.71 10.19
CA TYR A 73 24.20 2.42 9.27
C TYR A 73 22.92 2.85 9.99
N ILE A 74 22.51 4.11 9.80
CA ILE A 74 21.28 4.68 10.37
C ILE A 74 20.23 4.86 9.29
N SER A 75 18.97 4.46 9.55
CA SER A 75 17.87 4.72 8.65
C SER A 75 17.68 6.23 8.44
N PHE A 76 17.08 6.61 7.32
CA PHE A 76 16.89 8.03 6.96
C PHE A 76 16.08 8.80 8.00
N ASP A 77 15.12 8.16 8.66
CA ASP A 77 14.31 8.73 9.74
C ASP A 77 15.02 8.76 11.10
N GLY A 78 16.27 8.30 11.15
CA GLY A 78 17.08 8.31 12.37
C GLY A 78 16.68 7.31 13.45
N THR A 79 15.73 6.41 13.19
CA THR A 79 15.09 5.56 14.22
C THR A 79 15.65 4.14 14.31
N LYS A 80 16.34 3.65 13.27
CA LYS A 80 16.86 2.28 13.19
C LYS A 80 18.36 2.28 12.91
N LEU A 81 19.13 1.69 13.81
CA LEU A 81 20.56 1.49 13.65
C LEU A 81 20.83 0.04 13.24
N PHE A 82 21.44 -0.14 12.07
CA PHE A 82 21.96 -1.42 11.58
C PHE A 82 23.47 -1.49 11.82
N PHE A 83 23.99 -2.65 12.12
CA PHE A 83 25.42 -2.85 12.35
C PHE A 83 25.82 -4.32 12.25
N SER A 84 27.13 -4.55 12.11
CA SER A 84 27.72 -5.89 12.13
C SER A 84 28.36 -6.17 13.48
N SER A 85 28.20 -7.37 14.01
CA SER A 85 28.83 -7.76 15.26
C SER A 85 29.10 -9.26 15.35
N ASN A 86 30.22 -9.64 15.98
CA ASN A 86 30.55 -11.03 16.32
C ASN A 86 30.17 -11.41 17.76
N LYS A 87 29.20 -10.68 18.35
CA LYS A 87 28.70 -11.01 19.69
C LYS A 87 27.99 -12.35 19.73
N PRO A 88 27.98 -13.07 20.87
CA PRO A 88 27.29 -14.37 21.00
C PRO A 88 25.79 -14.26 20.70
N GLY A 89 25.24 -15.33 20.12
CA GLY A 89 23.85 -15.41 19.71
C GLY A 89 23.64 -15.17 18.23
N GLY A 90 24.73 -14.98 17.45
CA GLY A 90 24.72 -14.99 16.00
C GLY A 90 24.85 -16.41 15.43
N LYS A 91 24.86 -16.48 14.10
CA LYS A 91 25.01 -17.75 13.33
C LYS A 91 26.44 -17.99 12.86
N GLY A 92 27.16 -16.92 12.57
CA GLY A 92 28.47 -16.96 11.93
C GLY A 92 29.58 -16.23 12.64
N GLY A 93 30.48 -15.66 11.87
CA GLY A 93 31.54 -14.80 12.35
C GLY A 93 31.02 -13.43 12.72
N PHE A 94 30.72 -12.60 11.71
CA PHE A 94 29.96 -11.37 11.87
C PHE A 94 28.54 -11.56 11.39
N ASP A 95 27.59 -11.16 12.19
CA ASP A 95 26.17 -11.18 11.88
C ASP A 95 25.62 -9.74 11.81
N LEU A 96 24.56 -9.56 11.03
CA LEU A 96 23.80 -8.32 11.00
C LEU A 96 22.84 -8.22 12.17
N TYR A 97 22.85 -7.07 12.80
CA TYR A 97 21.93 -6.70 13.87
C TYR A 97 21.22 -5.40 13.56
N MET A 98 20.06 -5.21 14.17
CA MET A 98 19.32 -3.96 14.12
C MET A 98 18.76 -3.65 15.51
N CYS A 99 18.77 -2.37 15.89
CA CYS A 99 18.06 -1.88 17.06
C CYS A 99 17.38 -0.55 16.76
N ASN A 100 16.32 -0.25 17.51
CA ASN A 100 15.78 1.09 17.55
C ASN A 100 16.73 2.00 18.30
N ILE A 101 16.80 3.27 17.90
CA ILE A 101 17.66 4.29 18.53
C ILE A 101 16.90 5.61 18.54
N ASP A 102 17.09 6.41 19.60
CA ASP A 102 16.56 7.76 19.67
C ASP A 102 17.64 8.82 19.40
N GLU A 103 17.20 10.07 19.31
CA GLU A 103 18.07 11.23 19.07
C GLU A 103 19.18 11.46 20.14
N ASN A 104 19.05 10.82 21.29
CA ASN A 104 20.04 10.89 22.39
C ASN A 104 21.02 9.71 22.36
N GLY A 105 20.85 8.78 21.43
CA GLY A 105 21.64 7.56 21.34
C GLY A 105 21.22 6.47 22.30
N LEU A 106 20.03 6.58 22.88
CA LEU A 106 19.45 5.50 23.68
C LEU A 106 19.00 4.38 22.75
N THR A 107 19.61 3.23 22.87
CA THR A 107 19.34 2.05 22.04
C THR A 107 18.41 1.07 22.75
N GLY A 108 17.44 0.55 21.99
CA GLY A 108 16.67 -0.63 22.40
C GLY A 108 17.50 -1.91 22.33
N GLU A 109 16.83 -3.07 22.49
CA GLU A 109 17.49 -4.36 22.27
C GLU A 109 17.97 -4.52 20.83
N ALA A 110 19.19 -5.04 20.67
CA ALA A 110 19.74 -5.36 19.37
C ALA A 110 19.27 -6.75 18.91
N MET A 111 18.41 -6.77 17.91
CA MET A 111 17.87 -7.97 17.31
C MET A 111 18.82 -8.53 16.26
N ASN A 112 19.10 -9.82 16.29
CA ASN A 112 19.81 -10.51 15.21
C ASN A 112 18.87 -10.64 13.98
N LEU A 113 19.35 -10.28 12.80
CA LEU A 113 18.60 -10.45 11.55
C LEU A 113 18.77 -11.87 11.00
N GLU A 114 18.27 -12.85 11.77
CA GLU A 114 18.49 -14.27 11.53
C GLU A 114 18.16 -14.76 10.12
N ALA A 115 17.15 -14.17 9.48
CA ALA A 115 16.75 -14.52 8.12
C ALA A 115 17.84 -14.20 7.08
N LEU A 116 18.73 -13.25 7.40
CA LEU A 116 19.80 -12.77 6.51
C LEU A 116 21.16 -13.35 6.85
N ASN A 117 21.36 -13.75 8.10
CA ASN A 117 22.64 -14.22 8.61
C ASN A 117 22.88 -15.71 8.31
N THR A 118 24.16 -16.05 8.05
CA THR A 118 24.63 -17.39 7.71
C THR A 118 25.70 -17.86 8.71
N THR A 119 26.40 -18.93 8.40
CA THR A 119 27.60 -19.37 9.15
C THR A 119 28.88 -18.63 8.73
N GLY A 120 28.79 -17.75 7.73
CA GLY A 120 29.87 -16.88 7.28
C GLY A 120 29.86 -15.52 7.99
N ASP A 121 30.33 -14.51 7.31
CA ASP A 121 30.29 -13.11 7.74
C ASP A 121 29.26 -12.35 6.94
N GLU A 122 28.38 -11.62 7.61
CA GLU A 122 27.47 -10.64 7.05
C GLU A 122 27.86 -9.25 7.57
N VAL A 123 28.24 -8.35 6.65
CA VAL A 123 28.90 -7.08 6.99
C VAL A 123 28.38 -5.92 6.15
N THR A 124 28.77 -4.70 6.51
CA THR A 124 28.53 -3.45 5.76
C THR A 124 27.06 -3.23 5.39
N PRO A 125 26.12 -3.24 6.37
CA PRO A 125 24.70 -3.02 6.07
C PRO A 125 24.46 -1.60 5.55
N PHE A 126 23.56 -1.48 4.57
CA PHE A 126 23.02 -0.25 4.02
C PHE A 126 21.51 -0.41 3.80
N PHE A 127 20.67 0.38 4.44
CA PHE A 127 19.22 0.31 4.31
C PHE A 127 18.69 1.46 3.43
N HIS A 128 18.16 1.12 2.28
CA HIS A 128 17.52 2.07 1.38
C HIS A 128 16.06 2.26 1.80
N SER A 129 15.77 3.36 2.49
CA SER A 129 14.49 3.59 3.17
C SER A 129 13.29 3.69 2.23
N ILE A 130 13.47 4.16 0.99
CA ILE A 130 12.35 4.32 0.04
C ILE A 130 11.87 2.95 -0.47
N SER A 131 12.80 2.09 -0.90
CA SER A 131 12.45 0.73 -1.36
C SER A 131 12.35 -0.28 -0.22
N ASN A 132 12.53 0.13 1.04
CA ASN A 132 12.58 -0.76 2.21
C ASN A 132 13.52 -1.96 2.01
N THR A 133 14.69 -1.74 1.39
CA THR A 133 15.61 -2.81 1.04
C THR A 133 16.90 -2.68 1.83
N LEU A 134 17.31 -3.77 2.49
CA LEU A 134 18.61 -3.88 3.13
C LEU A 134 19.62 -4.48 2.14
N PHE A 135 20.74 -3.77 1.93
CA PHE A 135 21.92 -4.24 1.21
C PHE A 135 23.01 -4.58 2.22
N PHE A 136 23.77 -5.61 1.94
CA PHE A 136 24.89 -6.05 2.80
C PHE A 136 25.86 -6.91 2.01
N ALA A 137 27.07 -7.06 2.51
CA ALA A 137 28.04 -7.99 1.93
C ALA A 137 28.08 -9.28 2.77
N SER A 138 28.22 -10.43 2.09
CA SER A 138 28.32 -11.74 2.74
C SER A 138 29.25 -12.68 1.99
N ASN A 139 30.00 -13.49 2.75
CA ASN A 139 30.74 -14.64 2.24
C ASN A 139 30.10 -15.99 2.58
N GLY A 140 28.94 -15.98 3.25
CA GLY A 140 28.23 -17.20 3.63
C GLY A 140 27.07 -17.57 2.70
N HIS A 141 26.48 -16.60 1.98
CA HIS A 141 25.55 -16.85 0.91
C HIS A 141 26.26 -17.27 -0.39
N SER A 142 25.55 -17.98 -1.29
CA SER A 142 26.10 -18.35 -2.60
C SER A 142 26.44 -17.11 -3.43
N GLY A 143 27.71 -16.91 -3.70
CA GLY A 143 28.25 -15.75 -4.36
C GLY A 143 29.18 -16.07 -5.55
N LEU A 144 29.86 -15.06 -6.05
CA LEU A 144 30.83 -15.11 -7.15
C LEU A 144 32.28 -15.07 -6.65
N GLY A 145 32.50 -14.45 -5.48
CA GLY A 145 33.82 -14.18 -4.90
C GLY A 145 33.92 -14.50 -3.43
N GLY A 146 34.66 -13.67 -2.71
CA GLY A 146 34.76 -13.70 -1.28
C GLY A 146 33.53 -13.07 -0.63
N LEU A 147 33.61 -11.76 -0.31
CA LEU A 147 32.43 -10.99 0.05
C LEU A 147 31.69 -10.55 -1.21
N ASP A 148 30.41 -10.90 -1.33
CA ASP A 148 29.52 -10.43 -2.38
C ASP A 148 28.40 -9.57 -1.78
N ILE A 149 27.91 -8.61 -2.55
CA ILE A 149 26.82 -7.71 -2.15
C ILE A 149 25.47 -8.36 -2.47
N PHE A 150 24.61 -8.42 -1.47
CA PHE A 150 23.24 -8.95 -1.54
C PHE A 150 22.22 -7.86 -1.25
N LYS A 151 21.01 -8.02 -1.78
CA LYS A 151 19.84 -7.22 -1.41
C LYS A 151 18.72 -8.09 -0.84
N SER A 152 18.00 -7.56 0.16
CA SER A 152 16.83 -8.20 0.74
C SER A 152 15.75 -7.14 1.03
N PRO A 153 14.64 -7.15 0.28
CA PRO A 153 13.49 -6.30 0.58
C PRO A 153 12.85 -6.68 1.91
N LEU A 154 12.44 -5.68 2.69
CA LEU A 154 11.65 -5.83 3.90
C LEU A 154 10.16 -5.78 3.53
N ASN A 155 9.41 -6.83 3.81
CA ASN A 155 7.96 -6.76 3.83
C ASN A 155 7.52 -5.98 5.08
N VAL A 156 6.94 -4.80 4.87
CA VAL A 156 6.62 -3.86 5.96
C VAL A 156 5.46 -4.38 6.81
N ASP A 157 4.51 -5.12 6.21
CA ASP A 157 3.28 -5.56 6.89
C ASP A 157 3.56 -6.64 7.96
N ASP A 158 4.50 -7.54 7.70
CA ASP A 158 4.89 -8.61 8.64
C ASP A 158 6.30 -8.42 9.22
N SER A 159 7.00 -7.35 8.84
CA SER A 159 8.37 -7.03 9.28
C SER A 159 9.39 -8.14 8.99
N VAL A 160 9.21 -8.89 7.92
CA VAL A 160 10.07 -10.00 7.51
C VAL A 160 10.90 -9.61 6.29
N TYR A 161 12.21 -9.90 6.35
CA TYR A 161 13.09 -9.76 5.21
C TYR A 161 12.93 -10.93 4.24
N ALA A 162 12.86 -10.62 2.94
CA ALA A 162 12.86 -11.63 1.89
C ALA A 162 14.21 -12.38 1.84
N PHE A 163 14.24 -13.55 1.18
CA PHE A 163 15.49 -14.27 0.96
C PHE A 163 16.49 -13.40 0.20
N PRO A 164 17.76 -13.29 0.66
CA PRO A 164 18.78 -12.44 0.05
C PRO A 164 19.07 -12.81 -1.40
N LYS A 165 19.08 -11.81 -2.28
CA LYS A 165 19.41 -11.96 -3.70
C LYS A 165 20.79 -11.33 -3.98
N ASN A 166 21.72 -12.11 -4.54
CA ASN A 166 23.03 -11.61 -5.01
C ASN A 166 22.83 -10.56 -6.10
N LEU A 167 23.55 -9.44 -6.07
CA LEU A 167 23.43 -8.39 -7.10
C LEU A 167 24.04 -8.82 -8.45
N GLY A 168 24.92 -9.81 -8.45
CA GLY A 168 25.55 -10.29 -9.67
C GLY A 168 26.55 -9.33 -10.29
N GLN A 169 27.05 -9.69 -11.48
CA GLN A 169 27.90 -8.78 -12.25
C GLN A 169 27.09 -7.63 -12.84
N PRO A 170 27.68 -6.42 -12.97
CA PRO A 170 29.07 -6.07 -12.73
C PRO A 170 29.39 -5.65 -11.29
N ILE A 171 28.40 -5.61 -10.40
CA ILE A 171 28.59 -5.18 -9.00
C ILE A 171 29.49 -6.18 -8.27
N ASN A 172 29.12 -7.45 -8.27
CA ASN A 172 29.91 -8.51 -7.68
C ASN A 172 30.92 -9.08 -8.66
N SER A 173 32.08 -9.47 -8.16
CA SER A 173 33.21 -10.01 -8.88
C SER A 173 33.68 -11.34 -8.28
N SER A 174 34.84 -11.86 -8.69
CA SER A 174 35.48 -13.01 -8.07
C SER A 174 36.34 -12.68 -6.85
N LYS A 175 36.24 -11.44 -6.35
CA LYS A 175 37.00 -10.90 -5.23
C LYS A 175 36.04 -10.47 -4.10
N ASP A 176 36.52 -9.60 -3.20
CA ASP A 176 35.67 -9.01 -2.15
C ASP A 176 34.99 -7.76 -2.66
N ASP A 177 33.66 -7.72 -2.60
CA ASP A 177 32.82 -6.58 -2.93
C ASP A 177 31.97 -6.19 -1.72
N ALA A 178 32.08 -4.93 -1.23
CA ALA A 178 31.46 -4.50 0.02
C ALA A 178 31.16 -2.99 0.05
N TYR A 179 30.64 -2.45 1.15
CA TYR A 179 30.36 -1.03 1.36
C TYR A 179 29.46 -0.42 0.28
N PHE A 180 28.46 -1.16 -0.13
CA PHE A 180 27.49 -0.71 -1.12
C PHE A 180 26.64 0.43 -0.58
N ILE A 181 26.50 1.51 -1.36
CA ILE A 181 25.58 2.60 -1.08
C ILE A 181 24.86 3.01 -2.38
N LEU A 182 23.65 3.54 -2.24
CA LEU A 182 22.78 3.90 -3.34
C LEU A 182 22.18 5.28 -3.06
N ASP A 183 22.00 6.09 -4.08
CA ASP A 183 21.29 7.34 -3.96
C ASP A 183 19.77 7.11 -3.73
N ARG A 184 19.08 8.18 -3.36
CA ARG A 184 17.65 8.13 -3.05
C ARG A 184 16.79 7.60 -4.22
N LEU A 185 17.18 7.86 -5.45
CA LEU A 185 16.46 7.48 -6.68
C LEU A 185 16.92 6.13 -7.24
N GLN A 186 17.88 5.48 -6.59
CA GLN A 186 18.49 4.24 -7.03
C GLN A 186 19.17 4.33 -8.41
N THR A 187 19.51 5.54 -8.84
CA THR A 187 20.10 5.80 -10.15
C THR A 187 21.61 5.79 -10.12
N LYS A 188 22.22 6.02 -8.96
CA LYS A 188 23.66 6.11 -8.80
C LYS A 188 24.10 5.52 -7.47
N GLY A 189 25.17 4.75 -7.50
CA GLY A 189 25.73 4.17 -6.28
C GLY A 189 27.22 3.98 -6.32
N TYR A 190 27.75 3.57 -5.17
CA TYR A 190 29.16 3.28 -4.98
C TYR A 190 29.33 2.00 -4.19
N PHE A 191 30.41 1.30 -4.44
CA PHE A 191 30.85 0.15 -3.63
C PHE A 191 32.37 0.05 -3.62
N SER A 192 32.92 -0.68 -2.66
CA SER A 192 34.35 -0.98 -2.60
C SER A 192 34.62 -2.38 -3.13
N SER A 193 35.68 -2.55 -3.89
CA SER A 193 36.14 -3.84 -4.40
C SER A 193 37.66 -3.93 -4.48
N ASP A 194 38.21 -5.12 -4.24
CA ASP A 194 39.60 -5.45 -4.46
C ASP A 194 39.84 -6.22 -5.76
N ARG A 195 38.94 -6.04 -6.76
CA ARG A 195 38.95 -6.74 -8.06
C ARG A 195 40.14 -6.41 -8.92
N GLU A 196 40.78 -5.28 -8.73
CA GLU A 196 42.01 -4.91 -9.42
C GLU A 196 43.23 -5.17 -8.54
N ASP A 197 44.29 -5.77 -9.12
CA ASP A 197 45.52 -6.02 -8.43
C ASP A 197 46.29 -4.70 -8.21
N CYS A 198 46.67 -4.44 -6.97
CA CYS A 198 47.50 -3.30 -6.64
C CYS A 198 48.91 -3.68 -6.16
N PRO A 199 49.92 -2.79 -6.34
CA PRO A 199 51.24 -3.04 -5.82
C PRO A 199 51.25 -3.15 -4.28
N GLY A 200 51.45 -4.37 -3.76
CA GLY A 200 51.46 -4.65 -2.34
C GLY A 200 50.30 -5.51 -1.84
N GLY A 201 49.27 -5.79 -2.65
CA GLY A 201 48.10 -6.58 -2.30
C GLY A 201 47.13 -5.87 -1.37
N ASN A 202 45.89 -6.35 -1.29
CA ASN A 202 44.86 -5.85 -0.39
C ASN A 202 44.48 -4.36 -0.54
N CYS A 203 44.36 -3.87 -1.76
CA CYS A 203 43.76 -2.56 -2.03
C CYS A 203 42.30 -2.72 -2.35
N TYR A 204 41.51 -1.87 -1.71
CA TYR A 204 40.09 -1.68 -2.09
C TYR A 204 39.98 -0.35 -2.81
N ASP A 205 39.41 -0.39 -4.01
CA ASP A 205 39.06 0.79 -4.77
C ASP A 205 37.57 1.07 -4.65
N ILE A 206 37.19 2.32 -4.88
CA ILE A 206 35.77 2.73 -4.88
C ILE A 206 35.31 2.78 -6.33
N TYR A 207 34.30 1.97 -6.62
CA TYR A 207 33.63 1.91 -7.91
C TYR A 207 32.33 2.70 -7.86
N GLU A 208 32.08 3.45 -8.91
CA GLU A 208 30.82 4.14 -9.16
C GLU A 208 30.03 3.35 -10.21
N PHE A 209 28.73 3.25 -10.03
CA PHE A 209 27.83 2.70 -11.03
C PHE A 209 26.59 3.56 -11.20
N GLU A 210 25.98 3.50 -12.36
CA GLU A 210 24.74 4.16 -12.68
C GLU A 210 23.71 3.10 -13.10
N ASN A 211 22.50 3.23 -12.55
CA ASN A 211 21.33 2.43 -12.92
C ASN A 211 20.37 3.30 -13.71
N GLU A 212 19.59 2.68 -14.60
CA GLU A 212 18.40 3.32 -15.12
C GLU A 212 17.43 3.57 -13.95
N PRO A 213 16.72 4.72 -13.95
CA PRO A 213 15.73 5.00 -12.91
C PRO A 213 14.68 3.91 -12.84
N ILE A 214 14.34 3.48 -11.65
CA ILE A 214 13.18 2.61 -11.45
C ILE A 214 11.92 3.44 -11.74
N VAL A 215 11.16 3.02 -12.73
CA VAL A 215 9.91 3.67 -13.12
C VAL A 215 8.75 2.71 -13.01
N PHE A 216 7.68 3.21 -12.45
CA PHE A 216 6.41 2.51 -12.38
C PHE A 216 5.38 3.27 -13.19
N ASP A 217 4.62 2.57 -13.96
CA ASP A 217 3.50 3.14 -14.69
C ASP A 217 2.33 2.17 -14.72
N ILE A 218 1.16 2.70 -15.00
CA ILE A 218 -0.07 1.93 -15.14
C ILE A 218 -0.77 2.35 -16.39
N SER A 219 -1.34 1.39 -17.08
CA SER A 219 -2.23 1.63 -18.21
C SER A 219 -3.39 0.64 -18.23
N GLY A 220 -4.34 0.90 -19.11
CA GLY A 220 -5.45 0.00 -19.35
C GLY A 220 -6.46 0.58 -20.31
N TYR A 221 -7.49 -0.20 -20.58
CA TYR A 221 -8.60 0.16 -21.45
C TYR A 221 -9.91 0.20 -20.68
N VAL A 222 -10.78 1.09 -21.07
CA VAL A 222 -12.16 1.15 -20.60
C VAL A 222 -13.08 0.72 -21.73
N THR A 223 -13.86 -0.34 -21.53
CA THR A 223 -14.72 -0.94 -22.55
C THR A 223 -16.15 -1.09 -22.07
N ASP A 224 -17.07 -1.16 -23.01
CA ASP A 224 -18.50 -1.41 -22.82
C ASP A 224 -18.75 -2.93 -22.65
N ASP A 225 -19.45 -3.31 -21.60
CA ASP A 225 -19.72 -4.72 -21.22
C ASP A 225 -20.53 -5.49 -22.28
N GLU A 226 -21.48 -4.83 -22.93
CA GLU A 226 -22.34 -5.47 -23.91
C GLU A 226 -21.69 -5.64 -25.29
N THR A 227 -20.93 -4.63 -25.69
CA THR A 227 -20.41 -4.53 -27.08
C THR A 227 -18.93 -4.80 -27.19
N GLY A 228 -18.18 -4.74 -26.07
CA GLY A 228 -16.72 -4.80 -26.06
C GLY A 228 -16.04 -3.57 -26.67
N ASN A 229 -16.82 -2.57 -27.12
CA ASN A 229 -16.29 -1.38 -27.73
C ASN A 229 -15.55 -0.48 -26.72
N PRO A 230 -14.49 0.22 -27.14
CA PRO A 230 -13.79 1.18 -26.29
C PRO A 230 -14.72 2.35 -25.90
N ILE A 231 -14.58 2.80 -24.64
CA ILE A 231 -15.29 3.97 -24.11
C ILE A 231 -14.34 5.17 -24.08
N ALA A 232 -14.48 6.06 -25.03
CA ALA A 232 -13.77 7.31 -25.08
C ALA A 232 -14.28 8.30 -24.02
N SER A 233 -13.38 9.20 -23.56
CA SER A 233 -13.70 10.23 -22.56
C SER A 233 -14.34 9.66 -21.29
N ALA A 234 -13.96 8.47 -20.87
CA ALA A 234 -14.25 7.97 -19.52
C ALA A 234 -13.28 8.61 -18.53
N LEU A 235 -13.74 8.93 -17.34
CA LEU A 235 -12.92 9.43 -16.24
C LEU A 235 -12.33 8.27 -15.49
N VAL A 236 -11.00 8.17 -15.45
CA VAL A 236 -10.28 7.23 -14.57
C VAL A 236 -9.63 8.03 -13.45
N THR A 237 -10.00 7.70 -12.23
CA THR A 237 -9.44 8.30 -11.01
C THR A 237 -8.45 7.34 -10.37
N ILE A 238 -7.25 7.82 -10.06
CA ILE A 238 -6.22 7.05 -9.34
C ILE A 238 -5.96 7.77 -8.02
N LYS A 239 -6.20 7.11 -6.89
CA LYS A 239 -6.03 7.67 -5.55
C LYS A 239 -5.06 6.80 -4.75
N ASP A 240 -4.11 7.43 -4.04
CA ASP A 240 -3.32 6.81 -3.00
C ASP A 240 -4.23 6.45 -1.80
N VAL A 241 -4.16 5.20 -1.34
CA VAL A 241 -5.04 4.70 -0.26
C VAL A 241 -4.64 5.24 1.11
N HIS A 242 -3.36 5.58 1.31
CA HIS A 242 -2.80 5.92 2.61
C HIS A 242 -2.52 7.42 2.82
N ASN A 243 -2.63 8.22 1.77
CA ASN A 243 -2.39 9.65 1.84
C ASN A 243 -3.62 10.43 1.41
N ASP A 244 -3.87 11.56 2.08
CA ASP A 244 -4.88 12.54 1.66
C ASP A 244 -4.43 13.40 0.44
N ALA A 245 -3.48 12.87 -0.35
CA ALA A 245 -3.07 13.51 -1.59
C ALA A 245 -4.24 13.60 -2.58
N GLU A 246 -4.31 14.68 -3.34
CA GLU A 246 -5.34 14.84 -4.35
C GLU A 246 -5.28 13.69 -5.37
N PRO A 247 -6.44 13.09 -5.70
CA PRO A 247 -6.51 12.06 -6.72
C PRO A 247 -6.05 12.56 -8.08
N LEU A 248 -5.42 11.69 -8.85
CA LEU A 248 -5.12 11.94 -10.24
C LEU A 248 -6.34 11.60 -11.10
N PHE A 249 -6.73 12.53 -11.98
CA PHE A 249 -7.84 12.37 -12.90
C PHE A 249 -7.34 12.25 -14.34
N LEU A 250 -7.68 11.15 -14.99
CA LEU A 250 -7.32 10.85 -16.38
C LEU A 250 -8.59 10.72 -17.22
N ILE A 251 -8.48 11.08 -18.49
CA ILE A 251 -9.56 10.92 -19.45
C ILE A 251 -9.10 9.94 -20.54
N THR A 252 -9.90 8.91 -20.80
CA THR A 252 -9.56 7.94 -21.86
C THR A 252 -9.63 8.57 -23.25
N ASP A 253 -8.72 8.13 -24.10
CA ASP A 253 -8.68 8.53 -25.51
C ASP A 253 -9.81 7.85 -26.35
N ASP A 254 -9.79 8.04 -27.68
CA ASP A 254 -10.78 7.47 -28.60
C ASP A 254 -10.75 5.93 -28.66
N LYS A 255 -9.67 5.31 -28.17
CA LYS A 255 -9.51 3.86 -28.05
C LYS A 255 -9.86 3.35 -26.66
N GLY A 256 -10.36 4.21 -25.78
CA GLY A 256 -10.64 3.88 -24.39
C GLY A 256 -9.37 3.74 -23.54
N TYR A 257 -8.19 4.10 -24.04
CA TYR A 257 -6.91 3.92 -23.36
C TYR A 257 -6.63 5.04 -22.36
N TYR A 258 -6.01 4.67 -21.24
CA TYR A 258 -5.43 5.60 -20.29
C TYR A 258 -4.05 5.11 -19.82
N SER A 259 -3.21 6.01 -19.39
CA SER A 259 -1.95 5.68 -18.75
C SER A 259 -1.49 6.78 -17.80
N SER A 260 -0.68 6.40 -16.82
CA SER A 260 -0.10 7.32 -15.84
C SER A 260 1.17 6.76 -15.24
N PRO A 261 2.19 7.59 -14.97
CA PRO A 261 3.26 7.21 -14.06
C PRO A 261 2.71 7.00 -12.64
N LEU A 262 3.32 6.08 -11.90
CA LEU A 262 3.05 5.80 -10.50
C LEU A 262 4.28 6.12 -9.64
N LYS A 263 4.05 6.43 -8.37
CA LYS A 263 5.13 6.54 -7.38
C LYS A 263 5.48 5.17 -6.83
N GLU A 264 6.70 5.02 -6.36
CA GLU A 264 7.15 3.79 -5.69
C GLU A 264 6.56 3.65 -4.28
N ASN A 265 6.45 2.41 -3.83
CA ASN A 265 6.01 2.03 -2.47
C ASN A 265 4.62 2.57 -2.07
N MET A 266 3.66 2.51 -3.00
CA MET A 266 2.30 3.01 -2.82
C MET A 266 1.23 1.97 -3.13
N ASP A 267 0.08 2.08 -2.44
CA ASP A 267 -1.15 1.37 -2.80
C ASP A 267 -2.14 2.34 -3.43
N TYR A 268 -2.74 1.92 -4.53
CA TYR A 268 -3.65 2.73 -5.31
C TYR A 268 -5.05 2.11 -5.39
N PHE A 269 -6.05 2.94 -5.19
CA PHE A 269 -7.43 2.67 -5.57
C PHE A 269 -7.69 3.34 -6.92
N LEU A 270 -8.26 2.58 -7.86
CA LEU A 270 -8.62 3.05 -9.18
C LEU A 270 -10.13 2.97 -9.38
N LYS A 271 -10.70 3.97 -10.05
CA LYS A 271 -12.13 4.02 -10.38
C LYS A 271 -12.32 4.56 -11.79
N ALA A 272 -13.05 3.84 -12.63
CA ALA A 272 -13.48 4.29 -13.95
C ALA A 272 -14.95 4.66 -13.94
N GLN A 273 -15.29 5.82 -14.53
CA GLN A 273 -16.66 6.37 -14.59
C GLN A 273 -16.96 6.92 -15.96
N LYS A 274 -18.20 6.75 -16.41
CA LYS A 274 -18.73 7.40 -17.62
C LYS A 274 -20.20 7.69 -17.42
N LYS A 275 -20.70 8.80 -18.00
CA LYS A 275 -22.14 9.12 -18.02
C LYS A 275 -22.92 7.95 -18.65
N SER A 276 -24.01 7.59 -18.05
CA SER A 276 -24.89 6.45 -18.44
C SER A 276 -24.31 5.05 -18.21
N TYR A 277 -23.19 4.94 -17.50
CA TYR A 277 -22.57 3.68 -17.08
C TYR A 277 -22.43 3.60 -15.57
N GLN A 278 -22.46 2.39 -15.06
CA GLN A 278 -22.08 2.10 -13.69
C GLN A 278 -20.55 2.22 -13.56
N ALA A 279 -20.07 2.76 -12.45
CA ALA A 279 -18.65 2.84 -12.18
C ALA A 279 -18.06 1.46 -11.90
N SER A 280 -16.78 1.27 -12.28
CA SER A 280 -16.01 0.09 -11.97
C SER A 280 -14.76 0.49 -11.20
N SER A 281 -14.29 -0.36 -10.29
CA SER A 281 -13.10 -0.09 -9.48
C SER A 281 -12.10 -1.24 -9.51
N SER A 282 -10.84 -0.90 -9.24
CA SER A 282 -9.73 -1.84 -9.16
C SER A 282 -8.69 -1.31 -8.17
N SER A 283 -7.65 -2.08 -7.91
CA SER A 283 -6.51 -1.67 -7.10
C SER A 283 -5.20 -2.01 -7.79
N ALA A 284 -4.16 -1.28 -7.43
CA ALA A 284 -2.78 -1.56 -7.87
C ALA A 284 -1.83 -1.24 -6.72
N THR A 285 -0.67 -1.89 -6.70
CA THR A 285 0.37 -1.61 -5.72
C THR A 285 1.74 -1.59 -6.37
N THR A 286 2.57 -0.65 -5.96
CA THR A 286 4.01 -0.62 -6.24
C THR A 286 4.83 -0.99 -5.01
N LYS A 287 4.19 -1.31 -3.88
CA LYS A 287 4.88 -1.75 -2.66
C LYS A 287 5.63 -3.05 -2.88
N GLY A 288 6.87 -3.09 -2.39
CA GLY A 288 7.72 -4.26 -2.49
C GLY A 288 8.29 -4.54 -3.89
N LEU A 289 7.98 -3.71 -4.89
CA LEU A 289 8.60 -3.79 -6.21
C LEU A 289 9.99 -3.12 -6.14
N THR A 290 11.01 -3.85 -6.60
CA THR A 290 12.43 -3.43 -6.59
C THR A 290 13.02 -3.24 -7.98
N GLU A 291 12.19 -3.36 -9.01
CA GLU A 291 12.53 -3.20 -10.44
C GLU A 291 11.39 -2.47 -11.13
N SER A 292 11.68 -1.77 -12.22
CA SER A 292 10.66 -1.08 -13.03
C SER A 292 9.54 -2.04 -13.43
N ALA A 293 8.31 -1.58 -13.30
CA ALA A 293 7.14 -2.39 -13.63
C ALA A 293 6.05 -1.57 -14.32
N HIS A 294 5.46 -2.17 -15.34
CA HIS A 294 4.25 -1.72 -15.98
C HIS A 294 3.06 -2.52 -15.43
N LEU A 295 2.05 -1.81 -14.91
CA LEU A 295 0.84 -2.43 -14.37
C LEU A 295 -0.32 -2.25 -15.37
N GLU A 296 -1.06 -3.31 -15.66
CA GLU A 296 -2.24 -3.24 -16.51
C GLU A 296 -3.52 -3.35 -15.66
N ARG A 297 -4.49 -2.43 -15.87
CA ARG A 297 -5.80 -2.46 -15.21
C ARG A 297 -6.87 -2.01 -16.20
N ASP A 298 -7.57 -2.99 -16.76
CA ASP A 298 -8.72 -2.73 -17.63
C ASP A 298 -9.99 -2.56 -16.82
N PHE A 299 -10.92 -1.78 -17.35
CA PHE A 299 -12.25 -1.58 -16.78
C PHE A 299 -13.31 -1.94 -17.81
N VAL A 300 -14.26 -2.73 -17.35
CA VAL A 300 -15.48 -3.01 -18.10
C VAL A 300 -16.61 -2.24 -17.42
N LEU A 301 -17.30 -1.39 -18.16
CA LEU A 301 -18.41 -0.59 -17.65
C LEU A 301 -19.74 -1.10 -18.21
N THR A 302 -20.69 -1.34 -17.32
CA THR A 302 -22.04 -1.78 -17.66
C THR A 302 -22.96 -0.56 -17.77
N LYS A 303 -23.77 -0.49 -18.82
CA LYS A 303 -24.78 0.56 -18.96
C LYS A 303 -25.80 0.54 -17.84
N ILE A 304 -26.25 1.73 -17.45
CA ILE A 304 -27.31 1.87 -16.47
C ILE A 304 -28.62 1.29 -17.05
N PRO A 305 -29.27 0.32 -16.38
CA PRO A 305 -30.56 -0.20 -16.85
C PRO A 305 -31.61 0.90 -16.89
N GLU A 306 -32.50 0.85 -17.87
CA GLU A 306 -33.65 1.76 -17.95
C GLU A 306 -34.80 1.35 -17.01
N GLN A 307 -34.80 0.10 -16.62
CA GLN A 307 -35.84 -0.48 -15.74
C GLN A 307 -35.45 -0.36 -14.27
N ASP A 308 -36.44 -0.41 -13.39
CA ASP A 308 -36.24 -0.48 -11.95
C ASP A 308 -35.47 -1.76 -11.58
N ILE A 309 -34.49 -1.61 -10.70
CA ILE A 309 -33.74 -2.73 -10.16
C ILE A 309 -34.39 -3.21 -8.89
N VAL A 310 -35.00 -4.40 -8.95
CA VAL A 310 -35.64 -5.01 -7.78
C VAL A 310 -34.61 -5.36 -6.73
N ILE A 311 -34.80 -4.90 -5.51
CA ILE A 311 -33.97 -5.22 -4.36
C ILE A 311 -34.51 -6.46 -3.69
N GLU A 312 -33.99 -7.62 -4.02
CA GLU A 312 -34.43 -8.87 -3.42
C GLU A 312 -34.09 -8.94 -1.93
N GLY A 313 -35.00 -9.50 -1.14
CA GLY A 313 -34.75 -9.78 0.28
C GLY A 313 -34.95 -8.61 1.24
N ILE A 314 -35.44 -7.46 0.78
CA ILE A 314 -35.90 -6.40 1.69
C ILE A 314 -37.22 -6.85 2.33
N GLU A 315 -37.19 -7.15 3.61
CA GLU A 315 -38.31 -7.65 4.39
C GLU A 315 -38.70 -6.67 5.48
N TYR A 316 -40.03 -6.61 5.73
CA TYR A 316 -40.64 -5.83 6.79
C TYR A 316 -41.51 -6.71 7.68
N ASP A 317 -41.79 -6.26 8.88
CA ASP A 317 -42.85 -6.88 9.68
C ASP A 317 -44.22 -6.63 9.06
N LEU A 318 -45.15 -7.50 9.37
CA LEU A 318 -46.52 -7.40 8.85
C LEU A 318 -47.13 -6.03 9.18
N ASN A 319 -47.57 -5.33 8.16
CA ASN A 319 -48.16 -3.97 8.23
C ASN A 319 -47.25 -2.91 8.85
N LYS A 320 -45.94 -3.15 8.84
CA LYS A 320 -44.93 -2.20 9.34
C LYS A 320 -43.94 -1.78 8.25
N ALA A 321 -43.25 -0.71 8.51
CA ALA A 321 -42.15 -0.22 7.69
C ALA A 321 -40.77 -0.40 8.39
N THR A 322 -40.73 -1.12 9.52
CA THR A 322 -39.50 -1.39 10.26
C THR A 322 -38.66 -2.41 9.50
N LEU A 323 -37.42 -2.03 9.18
CA LEU A 323 -36.46 -2.89 8.50
C LEU A 323 -35.95 -4.00 9.43
N ARG A 324 -35.89 -5.21 8.92
CA ARG A 324 -35.31 -6.36 9.63
C ARG A 324 -33.77 -6.38 9.48
N PRO A 325 -33.03 -7.04 10.37
CA PRO A 325 -31.55 -7.09 10.29
C PRO A 325 -31.01 -7.53 8.92
N LYS A 326 -31.61 -8.55 8.32
CA LYS A 326 -31.26 -9.03 6.97
C LYS A 326 -31.41 -7.95 5.88
N SER A 327 -32.46 -7.12 6.00
CA SER A 327 -32.68 -6.00 5.07
C SER A 327 -31.60 -4.91 5.20
N LEU A 328 -31.02 -4.72 6.40
CA LEU A 328 -29.93 -3.79 6.61
C LEU A 328 -28.64 -4.24 5.92
N GLU A 329 -28.36 -5.54 5.86
CA GLU A 329 -27.22 -6.10 5.12
C GLU A 329 -27.35 -5.83 3.61
N ILE A 330 -28.58 -5.94 3.10
CA ILE A 330 -28.85 -5.65 1.68
C ILE A 330 -28.73 -4.15 1.39
N LEU A 331 -29.24 -3.30 2.28
CA LEU A 331 -29.09 -1.85 2.15
C LEU A 331 -27.63 -1.39 2.28
N ASN A 332 -26.77 -2.10 3.01
CA ASN A 332 -25.34 -1.83 3.01
C ASN A 332 -24.72 -2.07 1.62
N LYS A 333 -25.12 -3.10 0.88
CA LYS A 333 -24.66 -3.30 -0.50
C LYS A 333 -25.09 -2.16 -1.43
N ILE A 334 -26.27 -1.60 -1.21
CA ILE A 334 -26.75 -0.42 -1.96
C ILE A 334 -25.94 0.82 -1.54
N TYR A 335 -25.61 0.94 -0.27
CA TYR A 335 -24.73 1.99 0.22
C TYR A 335 -23.35 1.92 -0.50
N ASP A 336 -22.71 0.74 -0.51
CA ASP A 336 -21.41 0.55 -1.19
C ASP A 336 -21.51 0.85 -2.70
N TYR A 337 -22.61 0.44 -3.31
CA TYR A 337 -22.89 0.75 -4.71
C TYR A 337 -23.01 2.26 -4.97
N LEU A 338 -23.66 3.01 -4.07
CA LEU A 338 -23.83 4.46 -4.19
C LEU A 338 -22.54 5.23 -3.85
N GLU A 339 -21.70 4.70 -2.96
CA GLU A 339 -20.36 5.26 -2.70
C GLU A 339 -19.46 5.13 -3.93
N LEU A 340 -19.48 3.98 -4.59
CA LEU A 340 -18.74 3.80 -5.84
C LEU A 340 -19.30 4.69 -6.96
N ASN A 341 -20.62 4.85 -7.05
CA ASN A 341 -21.33 5.64 -8.04
C ASN A 341 -21.80 6.98 -7.44
N ASP A 342 -20.86 7.80 -7.00
CA ASP A 342 -21.10 9.07 -6.28
C ASP A 342 -21.87 10.12 -7.09
N ASN A 343 -21.91 9.97 -8.41
CA ASN A 343 -22.66 10.80 -9.35
C ASN A 343 -24.12 10.35 -9.56
N PHE A 344 -24.55 9.22 -8.93
CA PHE A 344 -25.93 8.75 -9.08
C PHE A 344 -26.85 9.33 -8.02
N SER A 345 -28.07 9.67 -8.46
CA SER A 345 -29.22 9.85 -7.60
C SER A 345 -30.19 8.69 -7.86
N ILE A 346 -30.83 8.18 -6.82
CA ILE A 346 -31.76 7.07 -6.94
C ILE A 346 -33.12 7.41 -6.35
N GLU A 347 -34.15 6.83 -6.92
CA GLU A 347 -35.46 6.72 -6.31
C GLU A 347 -35.63 5.31 -5.74
N ILE A 348 -35.81 5.18 -4.44
CA ILE A 348 -36.25 3.93 -3.81
C ILE A 348 -37.77 3.89 -3.86
N ASN A 349 -38.29 2.90 -4.55
CA ASN A 349 -39.74 2.69 -4.69
C ASN A 349 -40.18 1.42 -3.96
N SER A 350 -41.38 1.47 -3.38
CA SER A 350 -41.96 0.31 -2.68
C SER A 350 -43.40 0.08 -3.11
N HIS A 351 -43.74 -1.18 -3.19
CA HIS A 351 -45.04 -1.65 -3.69
C HIS A 351 -45.67 -2.59 -2.69
N THR A 352 -47.01 -2.69 -2.73
CA THR A 352 -47.79 -3.67 -2.01
C THR A 352 -48.50 -4.60 -3.00
N ASP A 353 -49.08 -5.67 -2.50
CA ASP A 353 -50.13 -6.39 -3.22
C ASP A 353 -51.48 -5.67 -3.03
N THR A 354 -52.52 -6.18 -3.69
CA THR A 354 -53.86 -5.61 -3.69
C THR A 354 -54.69 -5.98 -2.45
N ARG A 355 -54.13 -6.69 -1.49
CA ARG A 355 -54.77 -7.03 -0.23
C ARG A 355 -54.78 -5.84 0.74
N GLY A 356 -55.98 -5.31 0.99
CA GLY A 356 -56.15 -4.12 1.84
C GLY A 356 -56.91 -3.00 1.13
N SER A 357 -56.77 -1.78 1.59
CA SER A 357 -57.30 -0.61 0.89
C SER A 357 -56.19 0.17 0.22
N ASP A 358 -56.43 0.71 -0.97
CA ASP A 358 -55.50 1.51 -1.76
C ASP A 358 -54.83 2.60 -0.91
N LYS A 359 -55.63 3.31 -0.07
CA LYS A 359 -55.11 4.36 0.81
C LYS A 359 -54.12 3.84 1.85
N LEU A 360 -54.36 2.68 2.44
CA LEU A 360 -53.46 2.07 3.41
C LEU A 360 -52.24 1.51 2.70
N ASN A 361 -52.37 0.88 1.55
CA ASN A 361 -51.27 0.35 0.74
C ASN A 361 -50.37 1.47 0.24
N MET A 362 -50.92 2.61 -0.18
CA MET A 362 -50.13 3.80 -0.54
C MET A 362 -49.33 4.33 0.66
N LYS A 363 -49.97 4.47 1.82
CA LYS A 363 -49.29 4.95 3.04
C LYS A 363 -48.21 3.99 3.52
N LEU A 364 -48.47 2.68 3.46
CA LEU A 364 -47.53 1.64 3.88
C LEU A 364 -46.29 1.61 2.96
N SER A 365 -46.52 1.61 1.64
CA SER A 365 -45.40 1.63 0.67
C SER A 365 -44.55 2.86 0.79
N GLN A 366 -45.17 4.06 0.97
CA GLN A 366 -44.44 5.29 1.20
C GLN A 366 -43.58 5.24 2.47
N ALA A 367 -44.10 4.70 3.56
CA ALA A 367 -43.37 4.54 4.80
C ALA A 367 -42.17 3.57 4.67
N ARG A 368 -42.35 2.49 3.89
CA ARG A 368 -41.30 1.50 3.61
C ARG A 368 -40.16 2.08 2.76
N ALA A 369 -40.49 2.76 1.66
CA ALA A 369 -39.50 3.46 0.85
C ALA A 369 -38.70 4.49 1.68
N LYS A 370 -39.44 5.25 2.52
CA LYS A 370 -38.83 6.22 3.41
C LYS A 370 -37.84 5.59 4.42
N SER A 371 -38.21 4.43 5.01
CA SER A 371 -37.28 3.75 5.95
C SER A 371 -35.98 3.32 5.31
N CYS A 372 -35.97 2.88 4.04
CA CYS A 372 -34.76 2.57 3.29
C CYS A 372 -33.92 3.82 3.03
N VAL A 373 -34.54 4.91 2.60
CA VAL A 373 -33.87 6.20 2.36
C VAL A 373 -33.29 6.75 3.66
N ASP A 374 -34.04 6.78 4.75
CA ASP A 374 -33.58 7.25 6.06
C ASP A 374 -32.36 6.44 6.54
N TYR A 375 -32.34 5.13 6.29
CA TYR A 375 -31.18 4.29 6.60
C TYR A 375 -29.95 4.69 5.79
N LEU A 376 -30.05 4.85 4.47
CA LEU A 376 -28.93 5.26 3.62
C LEU A 376 -28.40 6.66 3.97
N ILE A 377 -29.29 7.60 4.33
CA ILE A 377 -28.89 8.91 4.84
C ILE A 377 -28.10 8.76 6.17
N SER A 378 -28.56 7.90 7.06
CA SER A 378 -27.87 7.65 8.35
C SER A 378 -26.46 7.05 8.17
N LYS A 379 -26.21 6.42 7.03
CA LYS A 379 -24.90 5.88 6.63
C LYS A 379 -23.99 6.92 5.96
N GLY A 380 -24.52 8.06 5.55
CA GLY A 380 -23.73 9.15 4.96
C GLY A 380 -24.07 9.53 3.53
N ILE A 381 -25.00 8.81 2.87
CA ILE A 381 -25.43 9.23 1.51
C ILE A 381 -26.18 10.56 1.60
N ALA A 382 -25.79 11.51 0.77
CA ALA A 382 -26.42 12.82 0.71
C ALA A 382 -27.92 12.75 0.39
N LYS A 383 -28.73 13.45 1.15
CA LYS A 383 -30.21 13.40 1.04
C LYS A 383 -30.70 13.78 -0.35
N GLU A 384 -30.01 14.68 -1.02
CA GLU A 384 -30.31 15.19 -2.36
C GLU A 384 -30.18 14.11 -3.45
N ARG A 385 -29.47 13.04 -3.15
CA ARG A 385 -29.29 11.88 -4.04
C ARG A 385 -30.39 10.83 -3.90
N LEU A 386 -31.29 10.96 -2.92
CA LEU A 386 -32.24 9.92 -2.53
C LEU A 386 -33.67 10.42 -2.56
N ILE A 387 -34.53 9.72 -3.32
CA ILE A 387 -35.98 9.95 -3.33
C ILE A 387 -36.69 8.71 -2.83
N ALA A 388 -37.71 8.87 -1.98
CA ALA A 388 -38.56 7.78 -1.48
C ALA A 388 -39.96 7.89 -2.08
N THR A 389 -40.40 6.87 -2.82
CA THR A 389 -41.73 6.86 -3.43
C THR A 389 -42.47 5.56 -3.12
N GLY A 390 -43.69 5.69 -2.58
CA GLY A 390 -44.61 4.56 -2.42
C GLY A 390 -45.61 4.52 -3.56
N TYR A 391 -45.70 3.42 -4.21
CA TYR A 391 -46.66 3.21 -5.32
C TYR A 391 -47.89 2.38 -4.90
N GLY A 392 -47.95 1.89 -3.64
CA GLY A 392 -49.02 1.02 -3.21
C GLY A 392 -49.15 -0.18 -4.14
N GLU A 393 -50.39 -0.47 -4.58
CA GLU A 393 -50.72 -1.56 -5.50
C GLU A 393 -50.83 -1.11 -6.96
N THR A 394 -50.50 0.17 -7.27
CA THR A 394 -50.80 0.75 -8.61
C THR A 394 -49.88 0.25 -9.73
N GLN A 395 -48.79 -0.39 -9.39
CA GLN A 395 -47.79 -0.89 -10.36
C GLN A 395 -47.41 -2.35 -10.03
N PRO A 396 -48.35 -3.32 -10.23
CA PRO A 396 -48.08 -4.72 -9.97
C PRO A 396 -47.12 -5.29 -11.03
N LEU A 397 -46.20 -6.20 -10.62
CA LEU A 397 -45.42 -7.03 -11.57
C LEU A 397 -46.30 -8.10 -12.20
N ILE A 398 -47.15 -8.70 -11.39
CA ILE A 398 -48.15 -9.68 -11.84
C ILE A 398 -49.53 -9.05 -11.68
N PRO A 399 -50.22 -8.78 -12.79
CA PRO A 399 -51.57 -8.19 -12.75
C PRO A 399 -52.56 -9.06 -11.98
N ASP A 400 -53.54 -8.44 -11.30
CA ASP A 400 -54.58 -9.15 -10.55
C ASP A 400 -55.37 -10.10 -11.44
N SER A 401 -55.59 -9.77 -12.71
CA SER A 401 -56.26 -10.65 -13.68
C SER A 401 -55.52 -11.96 -13.93
N GLU A 402 -54.20 -12.00 -13.73
CA GLU A 402 -53.39 -13.22 -13.81
C GLU A 402 -53.42 -13.97 -12.46
N ILE A 403 -53.29 -13.25 -11.35
CA ILE A 403 -53.37 -13.83 -9.99
C ILE A 403 -54.76 -14.51 -9.78
N ALA A 404 -55.84 -13.91 -10.27
CA ALA A 404 -57.17 -14.45 -10.15
C ALA A 404 -57.39 -15.80 -10.89
N LYS A 405 -56.47 -16.17 -11.80
CA LYS A 405 -56.52 -17.50 -12.46
C LYS A 405 -55.84 -18.58 -11.63
N LEU A 406 -55.12 -18.25 -10.60
CA LEU A 406 -54.44 -19.19 -9.72
C LEU A 406 -55.38 -19.72 -8.66
N VAL A 407 -55.10 -20.92 -8.13
CA VAL A 407 -55.87 -21.49 -7.04
C VAL A 407 -55.66 -20.66 -5.77
N PRO A 408 -56.74 -20.10 -5.17
CA PRO A 408 -56.62 -19.28 -3.98
C PRO A 408 -55.88 -19.99 -2.84
N LYS A 409 -54.89 -19.32 -2.25
CA LYS A 409 -53.99 -19.81 -1.19
C LYS A 409 -53.05 -20.96 -1.62
N SER A 410 -52.91 -21.26 -2.91
CA SER A 410 -51.82 -22.11 -3.37
C SER A 410 -50.45 -21.40 -3.22
N ASP A 411 -49.37 -22.17 -3.30
CA ASP A 411 -48.01 -21.60 -3.23
C ASP A 411 -47.80 -20.62 -4.38
N GLU A 412 -48.25 -20.90 -5.58
CA GLU A 412 -48.15 -20.01 -6.74
C GLU A 412 -48.94 -18.70 -6.54
N PHE A 413 -50.13 -18.78 -5.90
CA PHE A 413 -50.93 -17.61 -5.56
C PHE A 413 -50.18 -16.68 -4.57
N GLU A 414 -49.62 -17.24 -3.48
CA GLU A 414 -48.89 -16.47 -2.49
C GLU A 414 -47.58 -15.93 -3.04
N GLU A 415 -46.89 -16.69 -3.90
CA GLU A 415 -45.66 -16.24 -4.59
C GLU A 415 -45.96 -15.05 -5.53
N ALA A 416 -47.08 -15.09 -6.28
CA ALA A 416 -47.46 -13.98 -7.14
C ALA A 416 -47.72 -12.70 -6.33
N HIS A 417 -48.44 -12.81 -5.21
CA HIS A 417 -48.61 -11.69 -4.28
C HIS A 417 -47.25 -11.22 -3.67
N GLN A 418 -46.36 -12.16 -3.35
CA GLN A 418 -45.04 -11.83 -2.80
C GLN A 418 -44.20 -11.05 -3.81
N LYS A 419 -44.24 -11.40 -5.10
CA LYS A 419 -43.53 -10.65 -6.16
C LYS A 419 -44.06 -9.21 -6.30
N ASN A 420 -45.33 -8.99 -6.08
CA ASN A 420 -45.92 -7.64 -6.06
C ASN A 420 -45.49 -6.83 -4.82
N ARG A 421 -45.28 -7.47 -3.67
CA ARG A 421 -44.76 -6.85 -2.45
C ARG A 421 -43.23 -6.70 -2.55
N ARG A 422 -42.73 -5.70 -3.24
CA ARG A 422 -41.30 -5.48 -3.49
C ARG A 422 -40.85 -4.09 -3.10
N THR A 423 -39.55 -3.97 -2.89
CA THR A 423 -38.82 -2.71 -2.89
C THR A 423 -37.82 -2.75 -4.04
N ALA A 424 -37.71 -1.67 -4.78
CA ALA A 424 -36.78 -1.53 -5.91
C ALA A 424 -36.13 -0.16 -5.88
N PHE A 425 -35.09 0.03 -6.69
CA PHE A 425 -34.57 1.37 -6.93
C PHE A 425 -34.44 1.62 -8.43
N LYS A 426 -34.53 2.89 -8.78
CA LYS A 426 -34.30 3.41 -10.12
C LYS A 426 -33.22 4.46 -10.08
N ILE A 427 -32.24 4.37 -10.98
CA ILE A 427 -31.23 5.40 -11.13
C ILE A 427 -31.86 6.56 -11.91
N LEU A 428 -31.83 7.75 -11.32
CA LEU A 428 -32.47 8.93 -11.89
C LEU A 428 -31.56 9.60 -12.92
N LYS A 429 -32.13 9.96 -14.06
CA LYS A 429 -31.45 10.82 -15.06
C LYS A 429 -31.61 12.29 -14.61
N GLU A 430 -30.71 13.18 -15.05
CA GLU A 430 -30.77 14.62 -14.74
C GLU A 430 -32.14 15.26 -15.07
N ALA A 431 -32.82 14.74 -16.10
CA ALA A 431 -34.17 15.19 -16.46
C ALA A 431 -35.22 14.84 -15.37
N ASP A 432 -35.06 13.71 -14.69
CA ASP A 432 -36.01 13.22 -13.68
C ASP A 432 -35.91 14.04 -12.37
N LEU A 433 -34.75 14.66 -12.11
CA LEU A 433 -34.50 15.51 -10.93
C LEU A 433 -35.15 16.91 -11.05
N LYS A 434 -35.43 17.39 -12.27
CA LYS A 434 -36.01 18.72 -12.52
C LYS A 434 -37.55 18.70 -12.52
N THR A 435 -38.18 17.53 -12.48
CA THR A 435 -39.65 17.35 -12.58
C THR A 435 -40.32 16.94 -11.27
N LYS A 436 -39.56 16.78 -10.19
CA LYS A 436 -40.00 16.50 -8.82
C LYS A 436 -39.43 17.53 -7.86
#